data_639f757cdc24be6966153f189c9a592d
#
_entry.id   639f757cdc24be6966153f189c9a592d
#
_cell.length_a   1.000
_cell.length_b   1.000
_cell.length_c   1.000
_cell.angle_alpha   90.00
_cell.angle_beta   90.00
_cell.angle_gamma   90.00
#
_symmetry.space_group_name_H-M   'P 1'
#
loop_
_entity.id
_entity.type
_entity.pdbx_description
1 polymer ?
#
loop_
_entity_poly.entity_id
_entity_poly.type
_entity_poly.pdbx_seq_one_letter_code
_entity_poly.pdbx_strand_id
1 'polypeptide(L)'
;AYVGGATAQATHAMNEWWGKEGMGTMPHALIQLFNGDIVEATKAYCKKFPQDELVALVDYNNDVITDSLKVAREFGNRLKGVRLDTSRTLIDKYFLRNQHVLGTFDPRGVNAELIFALRKALDDEGYHHVRIVASGGFTVKRIEEFEKNGVPVDMYGIGSSLLKINIGFTGDNVMLNGKPQSKEGRQYWPNLRLKKVE
;
A
#
# COMPACT_ATOMS: atom_id res chain seq x y z
N ALA A 1 5.09 4.13 12.37
CA ALA A 1 5.38 3.59 11.03
C ALA A 1 6.89 3.53 10.78
N TYR A 2 7.62 4.67 10.86
CA TYR A 2 9.07 4.74 10.60
C TYR A 2 9.87 3.73 11.44
N VAL A 3 9.77 3.81 12.76
CA VAL A 3 10.45 2.91 13.71
C VAL A 3 10.07 1.43 13.49
N GLY A 4 8.87 1.17 13.00
CA GLY A 4 8.40 -0.16 12.62
C GLY A 4 8.83 -0.65 11.24
N GLY A 5 9.73 0.10 10.55
CA GLY A 5 10.31 -0.33 9.28
C GLY A 5 9.44 -0.06 8.05
N ALA A 6 8.46 0.84 8.12
CA ALA A 6 7.73 1.27 6.93
C ALA A 6 8.70 1.89 5.90
N THR A 7 8.56 1.52 4.63
CA THR A 7 9.51 1.93 3.58
C THR A 7 9.29 3.33 3.06
N ALA A 8 8.05 3.82 3.10
CA ALA A 8 7.65 5.14 2.64
C ALA A 8 6.38 5.64 3.32
N GLN A 9 6.10 6.91 3.19
CA GLN A 9 4.87 7.59 3.58
C GLN A 9 4.14 8.12 2.34
N ALA A 10 2.83 8.32 2.46
CA ALA A 10 2.00 8.73 1.32
C ALA A 10 1.92 10.26 1.11
N THR A 11 2.51 11.08 1.99
CA THR A 11 2.41 12.55 1.93
C THR A 11 3.76 13.22 2.15
N HIS A 12 3.96 14.39 1.54
CA HIS A 12 5.18 15.19 1.73
C HIS A 12 5.22 15.91 3.10
N ALA A 13 4.10 15.99 3.82
CA ALA A 13 4.00 16.74 5.08
C ALA A 13 4.99 16.31 6.17
N MET A 14 5.54 15.10 6.08
CA MET A 14 6.47 14.54 7.05
C MET A 14 7.86 14.27 6.47
N ASN A 15 8.19 14.80 5.28
CA ASN A 15 9.46 14.55 4.62
C ASN A 15 10.67 14.90 5.49
N GLU A 16 10.66 16.07 6.15
CA GLU A 16 11.74 16.50 7.03
C GLU A 16 11.98 15.51 8.17
N TRP A 17 10.89 15.03 8.79
CA TRP A 17 10.97 14.09 9.90
C TRP A 17 11.36 12.67 9.44
N TRP A 18 10.89 12.25 8.26
CA TRP A 18 11.17 10.93 7.69
C TRP A 18 12.54 10.84 7.03
N GLY A 19 13.08 11.96 6.56
CA GLY A 19 14.32 12.03 5.80
C GLY A 19 14.22 11.47 4.38
N LYS A 20 13.00 11.27 3.87
CA LYS A 20 12.71 10.77 2.52
C LYS A 20 11.50 11.47 1.93
N GLU A 21 11.44 11.54 0.61
CA GLU A 21 10.27 12.01 -0.11
C GLU A 21 9.05 11.11 0.11
N GLY A 22 7.87 11.72 0.16
CA GLY A 22 6.61 11.00 0.19
C GLY A 22 6.39 10.25 -1.14
N MET A 23 5.93 9.03 -1.06
CA MET A 23 5.59 8.21 -2.22
C MET A 23 4.09 8.36 -2.53
N GLY A 24 3.76 9.18 -3.53
CA GLY A 24 2.41 9.28 -4.06
C GLY A 24 2.13 8.24 -5.15
N THR A 25 0.86 8.05 -5.43
CA THR A 25 0.40 7.23 -6.56
C THR A 25 -0.77 7.93 -7.25
N MET A 26 -1.09 7.51 -8.47
CA MET A 26 -2.24 8.01 -9.22
C MET A 26 -3.55 7.79 -8.44
N PRO A 27 -4.41 8.80 -8.28
CA PRO A 27 -5.73 8.64 -7.69
C PRO A 27 -6.78 8.22 -8.72
N HIS A 28 -7.85 7.53 -8.30
CA HIS A 28 -9.00 7.22 -9.16
C HIS A 28 -9.60 8.47 -9.85
N ALA A 29 -9.60 9.61 -9.16
CA ALA A 29 -10.09 10.87 -9.71
C ALA A 29 -9.34 11.32 -10.98
N LEU A 30 -8.04 11.04 -11.09
CA LEU A 30 -7.29 11.33 -12.31
C LEU A 30 -7.82 10.50 -13.49
N ILE A 31 -8.03 9.20 -13.27
CA ILE A 31 -8.53 8.30 -14.32
C ILE A 31 -9.96 8.71 -14.72
N GLN A 32 -10.75 9.16 -13.76
CA GLN A 32 -12.11 9.69 -14.03
C GLN A 32 -12.10 10.91 -14.93
N LEU A 33 -11.12 11.82 -14.80
CA LEU A 33 -10.98 12.98 -15.70
C LEU A 33 -10.69 12.60 -17.15
N PHE A 34 -10.19 11.39 -17.38
CA PHE A 34 -9.96 10.81 -18.70
C PHE A 34 -11.02 9.77 -19.07
N ASN A 35 -12.23 9.88 -18.52
CA ASN A 35 -13.38 8.98 -18.82
C ASN A 35 -13.07 7.49 -18.62
N GLY A 36 -12.18 7.16 -17.67
CA GLY A 36 -11.76 5.78 -17.39
C GLY A 36 -10.63 5.27 -18.28
N ASP A 37 -10.09 6.09 -19.17
CA ASP A 37 -8.93 5.72 -19.98
C ASP A 37 -7.66 5.78 -19.13
N ILE A 38 -7.23 4.61 -18.67
CA ILE A 38 -6.05 4.45 -17.81
C ILE A 38 -4.76 4.86 -18.54
N VAL A 39 -4.66 4.63 -19.86
CA VAL A 39 -3.46 4.93 -20.62
C VAL A 39 -3.29 6.44 -20.76
N GLU A 40 -4.34 7.16 -21.16
CA GLU A 40 -4.30 8.62 -21.29
C GLU A 40 -4.11 9.32 -19.92
N ALA A 41 -4.76 8.82 -18.87
CA ALA A 41 -4.54 9.31 -17.52
C ALA A 41 -3.08 9.14 -17.07
N THR A 42 -2.48 7.99 -17.37
CA THR A 42 -1.09 7.68 -17.06
C THR A 42 -0.12 8.53 -17.89
N LYS A 43 -0.41 8.79 -19.16
CA LYS A 43 0.37 9.74 -20.00
C LYS A 43 0.38 11.14 -19.40
N ALA A 44 -0.79 11.62 -18.98
CA ALA A 44 -0.92 12.93 -18.33
C ALA A 44 -0.13 13.00 -17.02
N TYR A 45 -0.17 11.95 -16.18
CA TYR A 45 0.64 11.82 -14.98
C TYR A 45 2.14 11.90 -15.29
N CYS A 46 2.61 11.09 -16.23
CA CYS A 46 4.01 11.07 -16.65
C CYS A 46 4.50 12.41 -17.21
N LYS A 47 3.63 13.15 -17.89
CA LYS A 47 3.95 14.49 -18.39
C LYS A 47 4.12 15.49 -17.25
N LYS A 48 3.31 15.40 -16.21
CA LYS A 48 3.34 16.29 -15.05
C LYS A 48 4.48 15.96 -14.09
N PHE A 49 4.76 14.66 -13.92
CA PHE A 49 5.75 14.14 -13.00
C PHE A 49 6.74 13.22 -13.73
N PRO A 50 7.62 13.77 -14.58
CA PRO A 50 8.48 12.97 -15.44
C PRO A 50 9.56 12.18 -14.67
N GLN A 51 9.91 12.64 -13.46
CA GLN A 51 10.95 12.03 -12.62
C GLN A 51 10.40 11.00 -11.65
N ASP A 52 9.09 10.95 -11.46
CA ASP A 52 8.48 10.02 -10.52
C ASP A 52 8.57 8.58 -11.02
N GLU A 53 8.73 7.65 -10.07
CA GLU A 53 8.58 6.23 -10.31
C GLU A 53 7.13 5.93 -10.72
N LEU A 54 6.94 5.39 -11.93
CA LEU A 54 5.60 5.16 -12.45
C LEU A 54 4.96 3.92 -11.82
N VAL A 55 4.00 4.14 -10.94
CA VAL A 55 3.09 3.12 -10.41
C VAL A 55 1.68 3.47 -10.86
N ALA A 56 1.09 2.67 -11.74
CA ALA A 56 -0.25 2.92 -12.28
C ALA A 56 -1.34 2.28 -11.39
N LEU A 57 -2.43 3.03 -11.16
CA LEU A 57 -3.63 2.51 -10.49
C LEU A 57 -4.52 1.81 -11.52
N VAL A 58 -4.80 0.52 -11.37
CA VAL A 58 -5.33 -0.33 -12.46
C VAL A 58 -6.72 -0.93 -12.18
N ASP A 59 -7.40 -0.48 -11.14
CA ASP A 59 -8.69 -1.04 -10.73
C ASP A 59 -9.89 -0.10 -10.95
N TYR A 60 -9.69 1.06 -11.60
CA TYR A 60 -10.77 2.02 -11.86
C TYR A 60 -11.94 1.38 -12.64
N ASN A 61 -11.62 0.60 -13.66
CA ASN A 61 -12.61 -0.08 -14.49
C ASN A 61 -13.05 -1.44 -13.91
N ASN A 62 -12.57 -1.78 -12.70
CA ASN A 62 -12.77 -3.09 -12.06
C ASN A 62 -12.37 -4.25 -13.00
N ASP A 63 -11.25 -4.09 -13.70
CA ASP A 63 -10.69 -5.01 -14.68
C ASP A 63 -9.15 -4.98 -14.61
N VAL A 64 -8.64 -5.37 -13.45
CA VAL A 64 -7.24 -5.19 -13.04
C VAL A 64 -6.25 -5.76 -14.06
N ILE A 65 -6.48 -6.98 -14.54
CA ILE A 65 -5.55 -7.64 -15.46
C ILE A 65 -5.52 -6.93 -16.81
N THR A 66 -6.68 -6.64 -17.38
CA THR A 66 -6.78 -5.96 -18.67
C THR A 66 -6.13 -4.58 -18.63
N ASP A 67 -6.41 -3.80 -17.59
CA ASP A 67 -5.87 -2.44 -17.48
C ASP A 67 -4.37 -2.45 -17.13
N SER A 68 -3.89 -3.43 -16.35
CA SER A 68 -2.45 -3.62 -16.12
C SER A 68 -1.69 -3.92 -17.41
N LEU A 69 -2.22 -4.81 -18.26
CA LEU A 69 -1.57 -5.14 -19.52
C LEU A 69 -1.60 -3.96 -20.52
N LYS A 70 -2.68 -3.15 -20.54
CA LYS A 70 -2.72 -1.92 -21.36
C LYS A 70 -1.59 -0.96 -20.99
N VAL A 71 -1.42 -0.65 -19.69
CA VAL A 71 -0.36 0.27 -19.25
C VAL A 71 1.02 -0.36 -19.40
N ALA A 72 1.17 -1.67 -19.19
CA ALA A 72 2.45 -2.36 -19.37
C ALA A 72 2.91 -2.32 -20.84
N ARG A 73 2.01 -2.55 -21.80
CA ARG A 73 2.30 -2.48 -23.24
C ARG A 73 2.65 -1.07 -23.70
N GLU A 74 1.96 -0.05 -23.16
CA GLU A 74 2.22 1.35 -23.53
C GLU A 74 3.52 1.89 -22.95
N PHE A 75 3.82 1.58 -21.70
CA PHE A 75 4.93 2.20 -20.98
C PHE A 75 6.18 1.32 -20.86
N GLY A 76 6.07 0.02 -21.13
CA GLY A 76 7.20 -0.90 -21.10
C GLY A 76 8.05 -0.80 -19.82
N ASN A 77 9.33 -0.66 -19.97
CA ASN A 77 10.29 -0.57 -18.85
C ASN A 77 10.14 0.67 -17.95
N ARG A 78 9.36 1.68 -18.40
CA ARG A 78 9.06 2.85 -17.58
C ARG A 78 8.05 2.52 -16.48
N LEU A 79 7.14 1.57 -16.71
CA LEU A 79 6.21 1.11 -15.70
C LEU A 79 6.97 0.33 -14.62
N LYS A 80 6.96 0.82 -13.40
CA LYS A 80 7.64 0.19 -12.26
C LYS A 80 6.72 -0.65 -11.40
N GLY A 81 5.43 -0.37 -11.47
CA GLY A 81 4.45 -1.14 -10.73
C GLY A 81 3.01 -0.84 -11.12
N VAL A 82 2.12 -1.70 -10.67
CA VAL A 82 0.68 -1.51 -10.74
C VAL A 82 0.10 -1.58 -9.33
N ARG A 83 -0.91 -0.74 -9.04
CA ARG A 83 -1.58 -0.70 -7.74
C ARG A 83 -3.03 -1.13 -7.85
N LEU A 84 -3.41 -2.06 -6.96
CA LEU A 84 -4.79 -2.49 -6.76
C LEU A 84 -5.32 -1.88 -5.47
N ASP A 85 -6.54 -1.32 -5.52
CA ASP A 85 -7.22 -0.69 -4.37
C ASP A 85 -8.72 -1.06 -4.33
N THR A 86 -9.08 -2.16 -4.95
CA THR A 86 -10.46 -2.60 -5.17
C THR A 86 -11.24 -2.74 -3.87
N SER A 87 -12.41 -2.12 -3.81
CA SER A 87 -13.31 -2.20 -2.66
C SER A 87 -13.73 -3.65 -2.38
N ARG A 88 -13.84 -3.99 -1.09
CA ARG A 88 -14.32 -5.30 -0.62
C ARG A 88 -15.79 -5.61 -0.99
N THR A 89 -16.47 -4.70 -1.64
CA THR A 89 -17.85 -4.89 -2.12
C THR A 89 -17.91 -5.26 -3.60
N LEU A 90 -16.78 -5.19 -4.32
CA LEU A 90 -16.71 -5.39 -5.77
C LEU A 90 -16.03 -6.70 -6.11
N ILE A 91 -16.47 -7.32 -7.19
CA ILE A 91 -15.84 -8.49 -7.80
C ILE A 91 -15.20 -8.02 -9.11
N ASP A 92 -13.91 -8.32 -9.30
CA ASP A 92 -13.20 -7.96 -10.53
C ASP A 92 -13.79 -8.69 -11.74
N LYS A 93 -13.81 -8.03 -12.90
CA LYS A 93 -14.31 -8.59 -14.16
C LYS A 93 -13.55 -9.85 -14.60
N TYR A 94 -12.31 -10.03 -14.13
CA TYR A 94 -11.58 -11.28 -14.32
C TYR A 94 -12.40 -12.49 -13.87
N PHE A 95 -12.95 -12.45 -12.65
CA PHE A 95 -13.76 -13.56 -12.11
C PHE A 95 -15.09 -13.68 -12.81
N LEU A 96 -15.69 -12.60 -13.27
CA LEU A 96 -16.95 -12.64 -14.00
C LEU A 96 -16.80 -13.35 -15.37
N ARG A 97 -15.61 -13.19 -16.00
CA ARG A 97 -15.29 -13.87 -17.28
C ARG A 97 -14.77 -15.29 -17.07
N ASN A 98 -14.15 -15.57 -15.93
CA ASN A 98 -13.50 -16.84 -15.63
C ASN A 98 -14.15 -17.52 -14.43
N GLN A 99 -15.46 -17.74 -14.50
CA GLN A 99 -16.22 -18.33 -13.38
C GLN A 99 -15.71 -19.71 -12.94
N HIS A 100 -15.02 -20.44 -13.81
CA HIS A 100 -14.42 -21.74 -13.51
C HIS A 100 -13.28 -21.66 -12.48
N VAL A 101 -12.67 -20.47 -12.25
CA VAL A 101 -11.65 -20.28 -11.22
C VAL A 101 -12.26 -19.96 -9.85
N LEU A 102 -13.57 -19.70 -9.79
CA LEU A 102 -14.26 -19.46 -8.52
C LEU A 102 -14.30 -20.76 -7.72
N GLY A 103 -13.71 -20.71 -6.53
CA GLY A 103 -13.65 -21.83 -5.61
C GLY A 103 -14.32 -21.49 -4.28
N THR A 104 -13.67 -21.82 -3.19
CA THR A 104 -14.15 -21.59 -1.82
C THR A 104 -13.73 -20.24 -1.24
N PHE A 105 -13.00 -19.41 -1.99
CA PHE A 105 -12.53 -18.09 -1.56
C PHE A 105 -13.57 -16.99 -1.84
N ASP A 106 -13.43 -15.85 -1.17
CA ASP A 106 -14.20 -14.64 -1.45
C ASP A 106 -13.57 -13.86 -2.62
N PRO A 107 -14.22 -13.79 -3.80
CA PRO A 107 -13.65 -13.11 -4.98
C PRO A 107 -13.71 -11.57 -4.90
N ARG A 108 -14.25 -11.01 -3.82
CA ARG A 108 -14.43 -9.57 -3.66
C ARG A 108 -13.16 -8.87 -3.21
N GLY A 109 -12.97 -7.67 -3.72
CA GLY A 109 -11.83 -6.81 -3.37
C GLY A 109 -10.50 -7.35 -3.89
N VAL A 110 -9.42 -6.85 -3.31
CA VAL A 110 -8.07 -7.36 -3.59
C VAL A 110 -7.88 -8.69 -2.89
N ASN A 111 -7.84 -9.78 -3.61
CA ASN A 111 -7.67 -11.14 -3.06
C ASN A 111 -6.43 -11.84 -3.67
N ALA A 112 -6.01 -12.93 -3.06
CA ALA A 112 -4.80 -13.65 -3.46
C ALA A 112 -4.89 -14.18 -4.90
N GLU A 113 -6.04 -14.74 -5.26
CA GLU A 113 -6.27 -15.35 -6.57
C GLU A 113 -6.18 -14.31 -7.70
N LEU A 114 -6.71 -13.10 -7.49
CA LEU A 114 -6.58 -12.00 -8.45
C LEU A 114 -5.11 -11.60 -8.62
N ILE A 115 -4.34 -11.55 -7.53
CA ILE A 115 -2.93 -11.16 -7.58
C ILE A 115 -2.09 -12.24 -8.27
N PHE A 116 -2.32 -13.53 -7.99
CA PHE A 116 -1.67 -14.61 -8.72
C PHE A 116 -1.98 -14.57 -10.22
N ALA A 117 -3.25 -14.34 -10.58
CA ALA A 117 -3.65 -14.21 -11.98
C ALA A 117 -3.02 -12.98 -12.65
N LEU A 118 -2.94 -11.84 -11.96
CA LEU A 118 -2.28 -10.64 -12.44
C LEU A 118 -0.78 -10.87 -12.65
N ARG A 119 -0.08 -11.48 -11.67
CA ARG A 119 1.35 -11.77 -11.79
C ARG A 119 1.61 -12.68 -12.98
N LYS A 120 0.81 -13.75 -13.10
CA LYS A 120 0.92 -14.64 -14.24
C LYS A 120 0.71 -13.91 -15.58
N ALA A 121 -0.30 -13.06 -15.68
CA ALA A 121 -0.59 -12.33 -16.92
C ALA A 121 0.54 -11.36 -17.32
N LEU A 122 1.14 -10.67 -16.33
CA LEU A 122 2.29 -9.80 -16.54
C LEU A 122 3.52 -10.61 -16.97
N ASP A 123 3.76 -11.76 -16.36
CA ASP A 123 4.91 -12.64 -16.67
C ASP A 123 4.77 -13.29 -18.04
N ASP A 124 3.58 -13.74 -18.41
CA ASP A 124 3.28 -14.32 -19.74
C ASP A 124 3.60 -13.34 -20.90
N GLU A 125 3.51 -12.02 -20.63
CA GLU A 125 3.86 -10.96 -21.59
C GLU A 125 5.28 -10.38 -21.37
N GLY A 126 6.09 -10.97 -20.49
CA GLY A 126 7.48 -10.55 -20.25
C GLY A 126 7.67 -9.36 -19.31
N TYR A 127 6.62 -8.93 -18.59
CA TYR A 127 6.68 -7.80 -17.65
C TYR A 127 7.06 -8.22 -16.22
N HIS A 128 8.05 -9.10 -16.07
CA HIS A 128 8.53 -9.62 -14.78
C HIS A 128 9.01 -8.52 -13.83
N HIS A 129 9.46 -7.38 -14.38
CA HIS A 129 9.97 -6.24 -13.61
C HIS A 129 8.88 -5.38 -12.97
N VAL A 130 7.61 -5.55 -13.39
CA VAL A 130 6.50 -4.75 -12.89
C VAL A 130 6.08 -5.23 -11.51
N ARG A 131 6.25 -4.39 -10.49
CA ARG A 131 5.87 -4.67 -9.10
C ARG A 131 4.36 -4.61 -8.90
N ILE A 132 3.86 -5.37 -7.95
CA ILE A 132 2.45 -5.37 -7.55
C ILE A 132 2.31 -4.70 -6.19
N VAL A 133 1.55 -3.60 -6.15
CA VAL A 133 1.22 -2.86 -4.93
C VAL A 133 -0.22 -3.15 -4.55
N ALA A 134 -0.44 -3.75 -3.39
CA ALA A 134 -1.76 -4.06 -2.88
C ALA A 134 -2.18 -3.05 -1.79
N SER A 135 -3.34 -2.42 -1.96
CA SER A 135 -3.97 -1.53 -0.99
C SER A 135 -5.45 -1.89 -0.79
N GLY A 136 -6.22 -1.09 -0.05
CA GLY A 136 -7.62 -1.42 0.20
C GLY A 136 -7.87 -2.21 1.49
N GLY A 137 -7.55 -1.58 2.62
CA GLY A 137 -7.89 -2.07 3.96
C GLY A 137 -7.08 -3.28 4.43
N PHE A 138 -5.80 -3.30 4.13
CA PHE A 138 -4.87 -4.28 4.68
C PHE A 138 -4.68 -4.07 6.19
N THR A 139 -4.66 -5.19 6.90
CA THR A 139 -4.39 -5.30 8.34
C THR A 139 -3.21 -6.24 8.54
N VAL A 140 -2.61 -6.26 9.73
CA VAL A 140 -1.53 -7.20 10.08
C VAL A 140 -1.92 -8.63 9.72
N LYS A 141 -3.08 -9.09 10.20
CA LYS A 141 -3.57 -10.46 9.93
C LYS A 141 -3.65 -10.78 8.44
N ARG A 142 -4.16 -9.83 7.64
CA ARG A 142 -4.31 -10.03 6.20
C ARG A 142 -2.96 -10.08 5.47
N ILE A 143 -1.99 -9.27 5.91
CA ILE A 143 -0.63 -9.33 5.39
C ILE A 143 0.01 -10.68 5.73
N GLU A 144 -0.10 -11.11 6.99
CA GLU A 144 0.41 -12.43 7.42
C GLU A 144 -0.18 -13.58 6.60
N GLU A 145 -1.48 -13.53 6.31
CA GLU A 145 -2.15 -14.52 5.45
C GLU A 145 -1.59 -14.51 4.01
N PHE A 146 -1.38 -13.33 3.44
CA PHE A 146 -0.83 -13.16 2.09
C PHE A 146 0.61 -13.66 2.02
N GLU A 147 1.45 -13.25 2.96
CA GLU A 147 2.86 -13.68 3.04
C GLU A 147 2.98 -15.19 3.25
N LYS A 148 2.18 -15.75 4.17
CA LYS A 148 2.18 -17.20 4.42
C LYS A 148 1.79 -18.02 3.19
N ASN A 149 0.90 -17.49 2.36
CA ASN A 149 0.45 -18.14 1.13
C ASN A 149 1.32 -17.81 -0.09
N GLY A 150 2.41 -17.05 0.08
CA GLY A 150 3.33 -16.68 -1.00
C GLY A 150 2.68 -15.83 -2.08
N VAL A 151 1.70 -14.99 -1.71
CA VAL A 151 1.04 -14.09 -2.68
C VAL A 151 2.05 -13.06 -3.18
N PRO A 152 2.25 -12.89 -4.50
CA PRO A 152 3.31 -12.06 -5.06
C PRO A 152 2.97 -10.56 -4.97
N VAL A 153 3.00 -10.02 -3.76
CA VAL A 153 2.85 -8.59 -3.45
C VAL A 153 4.21 -8.02 -3.11
N ASP A 154 4.62 -6.98 -3.82
CA ASP A 154 5.91 -6.32 -3.58
C ASP A 154 5.79 -5.21 -2.53
N MET A 155 4.59 -4.62 -2.37
CA MET A 155 4.36 -3.53 -1.42
C MET A 155 2.90 -3.50 -0.95
N TYR A 156 2.70 -3.25 0.33
CA TYR A 156 1.37 -3.04 0.92
C TYR A 156 1.13 -1.57 1.25
N GLY A 157 -0.01 -1.03 0.78
CA GLY A 157 -0.50 0.29 1.17
C GLY A 157 -1.38 0.18 2.43
N ILE A 158 -0.92 0.75 3.54
CA ILE A 158 -1.60 0.67 4.84
C ILE A 158 -1.96 2.08 5.30
N GLY A 159 -3.24 2.33 5.52
CA GLY A 159 -3.74 3.61 6.02
C GLY A 159 -4.67 3.45 7.22
N SER A 160 -5.92 3.10 6.96
CA SER A 160 -6.98 3.05 7.98
C SER A 160 -6.72 2.13 9.17
N SER A 161 -5.95 1.07 9.00
CA SER A 161 -5.58 0.16 10.10
C SER A 161 -4.62 0.80 11.09
N LEU A 162 -3.75 1.73 10.65
CA LEU A 162 -2.89 2.50 11.55
C LEU A 162 -3.69 3.50 12.39
N LEU A 163 -4.74 4.10 11.83
CA LEU A 163 -5.60 5.05 12.53
C LEU A 163 -6.51 4.39 13.57
N LYS A 164 -6.70 3.08 13.51
CA LYS A 164 -7.48 2.31 14.49
C LYS A 164 -6.69 1.93 15.73
N ILE A 165 -5.37 2.12 15.72
CA ILE A 165 -4.52 1.84 16.88
C ILE A 165 -4.71 2.98 17.89
N ASN A 166 -5.31 2.67 19.03
CA ASN A 166 -5.43 3.60 20.15
C ASN A 166 -4.48 3.12 21.25
N ILE A 167 -3.36 3.83 21.40
CA ILE A 167 -2.38 3.57 22.45
C ILE A 167 -2.39 4.78 23.37
N GLY A 168 -2.96 4.62 24.56
CA GLY A 168 -2.95 5.64 25.60
C GLY A 168 -1.66 5.55 26.42
N PHE A 169 -1.09 6.69 26.74
CA PHE A 169 0.02 6.83 27.68
C PHE A 169 -0.38 7.75 28.80
N THR A 170 0.02 7.40 30.02
CA THR A 170 0.00 8.30 31.16
C THR A 170 1.43 8.60 31.56
N GLY A 171 1.71 9.85 31.88
CA GLY A 171 3.03 10.27 32.35
C GLY A 171 2.96 10.74 33.79
N ASP A 172 3.88 10.28 34.60
CA ASP A 172 4.09 10.79 35.96
C ASP A 172 5.43 11.48 36.02
N ASN A 173 5.48 12.69 36.59
CA ASN A 173 6.74 13.32 36.92
C ASN A 173 7.32 12.63 38.16
N VAL A 174 8.53 12.11 38.07
CA VAL A 174 9.22 11.39 39.15
C VAL A 174 10.51 12.06 39.58
N MET A 175 10.93 13.11 38.90
CA MET A 175 12.10 13.93 39.24
C MET A 175 11.86 15.40 38.94
N LEU A 176 12.30 16.29 39.80
CA LEU A 176 12.32 17.74 39.58
C LEU A 176 13.73 18.28 39.91
N ASN A 177 14.33 19.01 38.97
CA ASN A 177 15.67 19.57 39.12
C ASN A 177 16.72 18.55 39.59
N GLY A 178 16.66 17.33 39.05
CA GLY A 178 17.57 16.23 39.37
C GLY A 178 17.34 15.55 40.73
N LYS A 179 16.29 15.92 41.45
CA LYS A 179 15.95 15.30 42.75
C LYS A 179 14.66 14.47 42.60
N PRO A 180 14.57 13.31 43.24
CA PRO A 180 13.33 12.55 43.30
C PRO A 180 12.20 13.41 43.88
N GLN A 181 11.15 13.56 43.09
CA GLN A 181 9.94 14.25 43.52
C GLN A 181 8.77 13.72 42.69
N SER A 182 7.85 13.04 43.34
CA SER A 182 6.69 12.42 42.69
C SER A 182 5.52 12.31 43.68
N LYS A 183 4.36 12.00 43.10
CA LYS A 183 3.23 11.54 43.93
C LYS A 183 3.64 10.28 44.69
N GLU A 184 3.17 10.12 45.90
CA GLU A 184 3.41 8.93 46.71
C GLU A 184 3.05 7.65 45.96
N GLY A 185 3.91 6.65 46.03
CA GLY A 185 3.79 5.39 45.28
C GLY A 185 4.31 5.44 43.85
N ARG A 186 4.85 6.59 43.39
CA ARG A 186 5.51 6.72 42.08
C ARG A 186 7.00 6.91 42.28
N GLN A 187 7.79 6.27 41.39
CA GLN A 187 9.25 6.43 41.41
C GLN A 187 9.83 6.15 40.01
N TYR A 188 11.05 6.57 39.79
CA TYR A 188 11.76 6.25 38.57
C TYR A 188 12.12 4.77 38.52
N TRP A 189 11.71 4.11 37.42
CA TRP A 189 12.09 2.75 37.10
C TRP A 189 12.86 2.73 35.78
N PRO A 190 14.15 2.34 35.77
CA PRO A 190 14.89 2.19 34.53
C PRO A 190 14.23 1.15 33.62
N ASN A 191 14.03 1.48 32.35
CA ASN A 191 13.51 0.53 31.40
C ASN A 191 14.56 0.27 30.31
N LEU A 192 15.26 -0.86 30.43
CA LEU A 192 16.33 -1.26 29.51
C LEU A 192 15.84 -1.55 28.08
N ARG A 193 14.53 -1.67 27.85
CA ARG A 193 13.93 -1.84 26.53
C ARG A 193 13.76 -0.52 25.79
N LEU A 194 13.81 0.62 26.48
CA LEU A 194 13.76 1.92 25.85
C LEU A 194 15.06 2.17 25.09
N LYS A 195 14.92 2.54 23.83
CA LYS A 195 16.02 3.00 22.98
C LYS A 195 15.74 4.43 22.56
N LYS A 196 16.77 5.26 22.61
CA LYS A 196 16.67 6.61 22.04
C LYS A 196 16.50 6.46 20.52
N VAL A 197 15.50 7.14 19.98
CA VAL A 197 15.31 7.26 18.53
C VAL A 197 15.98 8.56 18.10
N GLU A 198 17.00 8.46 17.29
CA GLU A 198 17.73 9.61 16.69
C GLU A 198 17.12 9.99 15.38
#